data_80c025c7290590badf9ce4def3fc48ae
#
_entry.id   80c025c7290590badf9ce4def3fc48ae
#
_cell.length_a   1.000
_cell.length_b   1.000
_cell.length_c   1.000
_cell.angle_alpha   90.00
_cell.angle_beta   90.00
_cell.angle_gamma   90.00
#
_symmetry.space_group_name_H-M   'P 1'
#
loop_
_entity.id
_entity.type
_entity.pdbx_description
1 polymer ?
#
loop_
_entity_poly.entity_id
_entity_poly.type
_entity_poly.pdbx_seq_one_letter_code
_entity_poly.pdbx_strand_id
1 'polypeptide(L)'
;MWEGAVLAESNATVEVEGNQYFPPDAIRKEHFKPSDAHTVCPWKGTASYYDVEVNGKKNAGAAWFYPEPKDAAKQIKGYVAFWKGVKVER
;
A
#
# COMPACT_ATOMS: atom_id res chain seq x y z
N MET A 1 -10.91 -0.83 1.59
CA MET A 1 -11.76 -1.99 1.23
C MET A 1 -11.77 -2.24 -0.27
N TRP A 2 -11.83 -3.48 -0.62
CA TRP A 2 -11.97 -3.89 -2.01
C TRP A 2 -12.73 -5.22 -2.05
N GLU A 3 -13.70 -5.33 -2.96
CA GLU A 3 -14.56 -6.52 -3.11
C GLU A 3 -15.17 -6.99 -1.78
N GLY A 4 -15.60 -6.05 -0.95
CA GLY A 4 -16.23 -6.33 0.33
C GLY A 4 -15.29 -6.73 1.46
N ALA A 5 -13.99 -6.81 1.20
CA ALA A 5 -13.00 -7.19 2.22
C ALA A 5 -12.25 -5.96 2.75
N VAL A 6 -12.00 -5.95 4.06
CA VAL A 6 -11.12 -4.96 4.68
C VAL A 6 -9.67 -5.42 4.45
N LEU A 7 -8.89 -4.60 3.76
CA LEU A 7 -7.49 -4.92 3.43
C LEU A 7 -6.52 -4.41 4.49
N ALA A 8 -6.84 -3.27 5.10
CA ALA A 8 -6.04 -2.67 6.15
C ALA A 8 -6.94 -1.80 7.03
N GLU A 9 -6.56 -1.66 8.29
CA GLU A 9 -7.32 -0.84 9.23
C GLU A 9 -6.37 -0.27 10.28
N SER A 10 -6.35 1.07 10.41
CA SER A 10 -5.50 1.72 11.41
C SER A 10 -5.94 3.17 11.63
N ASN A 11 -5.78 3.65 12.85
CA ASN A 11 -5.91 5.07 13.19
C ASN A 11 -4.55 5.80 13.10
N ALA A 12 -3.50 5.08 12.76
CA ALA A 12 -2.13 5.61 12.71
C ALA A 12 -1.62 5.78 11.27
N THR A 13 -2.52 6.09 10.34
CA THR A 13 -2.12 6.35 8.95
C THR A 13 -1.37 7.67 8.82
N VAL A 14 -0.49 7.74 7.82
CA VAL A 14 0.25 8.95 7.47
C VAL A 14 -0.20 9.38 6.07
N GLU A 15 -0.59 10.63 5.93
CA GLU A 15 -0.98 11.16 4.62
C GLU A 15 0.21 11.80 3.92
N VAL A 16 0.48 11.36 2.68
CA VAL A 16 1.52 11.95 1.82
C VAL A 16 0.94 12.09 0.42
N GLU A 17 0.97 13.28 -0.12
CA GLU A 17 0.46 13.59 -1.47
C GLU A 17 -0.98 13.14 -1.70
N GLY A 18 -1.82 13.27 -0.69
CA GLY A 18 -3.23 12.88 -0.78
C GLY A 18 -3.51 11.39 -0.58
N ASN A 19 -2.48 10.56 -0.39
CA ASN A 19 -2.63 9.14 -0.15
C ASN A 19 -2.47 8.82 1.33
N GLN A 20 -3.30 7.93 1.84
CA GLN A 20 -3.19 7.42 3.21
C GLN A 20 -2.26 6.21 3.19
N TYR A 21 -1.18 6.27 3.96
CA TYR A 21 -0.25 5.16 4.12
C TYR A 21 -0.53 4.44 5.44
N PHE A 22 -0.78 3.15 5.37
CA PHE A 22 -1.11 2.32 6.52
C PHE A 22 0.14 1.65 7.07
N PRO A 23 0.30 1.57 8.41
CA PRO A 23 1.42 0.84 9.00
C PRO A 23 1.51 -0.58 8.46
N PRO A 24 2.71 -1.15 8.32
CA PRO A 24 2.87 -2.48 7.72
C PRO A 24 2.19 -3.61 8.50
N ASP A 25 1.97 -3.44 9.80
CA ASP A 25 1.27 -4.42 10.62
C ASP A 25 -0.26 -4.24 10.58
N ALA A 26 -0.76 -3.22 9.90
CA ALA A 26 -2.21 -2.95 9.79
C ALA A 26 -2.85 -3.65 8.58
N ILE A 27 -2.06 -4.19 7.66
CA ILE A 27 -2.59 -4.87 6.48
C ILE A 27 -3.00 -6.30 6.78
N ARG A 28 -4.03 -6.78 6.09
CA ARG A 28 -4.49 -8.17 6.16
C ARG A 28 -3.69 -9.00 5.15
N LYS A 29 -2.57 -9.54 5.60
CA LYS A 29 -1.56 -10.17 4.74
C LYS A 29 -2.08 -11.30 3.85
N GLU A 30 -3.16 -11.96 4.28
CA GLU A 30 -3.77 -13.03 3.49
C GLU A 30 -4.30 -12.57 2.13
N HIS A 31 -4.52 -11.26 1.97
CA HIS A 31 -5.00 -10.68 0.71
C HIS A 31 -3.89 -10.10 -0.16
N PHE A 32 -2.64 -10.16 0.29
CA PHE A 32 -1.52 -9.49 -0.38
C PHE A 32 -0.51 -10.49 -0.87
N LYS A 33 -0.07 -10.33 -2.14
CA LYS A 33 1.03 -11.10 -2.71
C LYS A 33 2.05 -10.16 -3.31
N PRO A 34 3.36 -10.44 -3.14
CA PRO A 34 4.39 -9.61 -3.76
C PRO A 34 4.22 -9.55 -5.27
N SER A 35 4.41 -8.36 -5.83
CA SER A 35 4.43 -8.13 -7.26
C SER A 35 5.87 -7.86 -7.70
N ASP A 36 6.20 -8.18 -8.95
CA ASP A 36 7.50 -7.86 -9.53
C ASP A 36 7.59 -6.40 -10.00
N ALA A 37 6.49 -5.66 -9.93
CA ALA A 37 6.47 -4.27 -10.38
C ALA A 37 7.20 -3.34 -9.42
N HIS A 38 7.91 -2.38 -9.98
CA HIS A 38 8.61 -1.33 -9.22
C HIS A 38 8.50 -0.02 -9.98
N THR A 39 8.42 1.09 -9.24
CA THR A 39 8.50 2.44 -9.82
C THR A 39 9.44 3.30 -8.98
N VAL A 40 9.98 4.35 -9.59
CA VAL A 40 10.91 5.25 -8.90
C VAL A 40 10.25 6.62 -8.72
N CYS A 41 10.25 7.09 -7.48
CA CYS A 41 9.87 8.46 -7.15
C CYS A 41 11.13 9.23 -6.78
N PRO A 42 11.43 10.38 -7.44
CA PRO A 42 12.70 11.08 -7.20
C PRO A 42 12.96 11.46 -5.76
N TRP A 43 11.92 11.76 -4.98
CA TRP A 43 12.12 12.18 -3.60
C TRP A 43 11.78 11.09 -2.56
N LYS A 44 10.96 10.10 -2.92
CA LYS A 44 10.57 9.03 -1.99
C LYS A 44 11.43 7.77 -2.12
N GLY A 45 11.93 7.48 -3.30
CA GLY A 45 12.74 6.28 -3.57
C GLY A 45 12.03 5.30 -4.49
N THR A 46 12.38 4.02 -4.40
CA THR A 46 11.81 2.96 -5.22
C THR A 46 10.61 2.34 -4.52
N ALA A 47 9.44 2.39 -5.17
CA ALA A 47 8.23 1.73 -4.69
C ALA A 47 8.23 0.28 -5.13
N SER A 48 7.83 -0.60 -4.23
CA SER A 48 7.48 -2.00 -4.52
C SER A 48 5.97 -2.14 -4.44
N TYR A 49 5.43 -3.16 -5.10
CA TYR A 49 3.98 -3.31 -5.22
C TYR A 49 3.50 -4.64 -4.68
N TYR A 50 2.25 -4.66 -4.23
CA TYR A 50 1.51 -5.87 -3.92
C TYR A 50 0.36 -6.04 -4.90
N ASP A 51 0.11 -7.30 -5.27
CA ASP A 51 -1.16 -7.69 -5.88
C ASP A 51 -2.14 -7.98 -4.74
N VAL A 52 -3.39 -7.58 -4.92
CA VAL A 52 -4.43 -7.82 -3.92
C VAL A 52 -5.37 -8.90 -4.45
N GLU A 53 -5.66 -9.91 -3.63
CA GLU A 53 -6.57 -11.00 -3.99
C GLU A 53 -7.66 -11.15 -2.95
N VAL A 54 -8.92 -11.17 -3.42
CA VAL A 54 -10.10 -11.37 -2.58
C VAL A 54 -11.07 -12.29 -3.33
N ASN A 55 -11.44 -13.41 -2.71
CA ASN A 55 -12.42 -14.35 -3.26
C ASN A 55 -12.11 -14.78 -4.70
N GLY A 56 -10.84 -15.05 -5.00
CA GLY A 56 -10.40 -15.48 -6.32
C GLY A 56 -10.25 -14.36 -7.35
N LYS A 57 -10.53 -13.11 -6.97
CA LYS A 57 -10.33 -11.96 -7.84
C LYS A 57 -8.99 -11.32 -7.51
N LYS A 58 -8.23 -10.96 -8.54
CA LYS A 58 -6.91 -10.36 -8.39
C LYS A 58 -6.92 -8.94 -8.92
N ASN A 59 -6.37 -8.00 -8.14
CA ASN A 59 -6.14 -6.62 -8.55
C ASN A 59 -4.63 -6.41 -8.56
N ALA A 60 -4.02 -6.53 -9.73
CA ALA A 60 -2.58 -6.50 -9.87
C ALA A 60 -2.01 -5.11 -9.57
N GLY A 61 -1.01 -5.05 -8.68
CA GLY A 61 -0.33 -3.81 -8.35
C GLY A 61 -1.20 -2.79 -7.65
N ALA A 62 -2.25 -3.22 -6.94
CA ALA A 62 -3.23 -2.31 -6.31
C ALA A 62 -2.73 -1.64 -5.03
N ALA A 63 -1.62 -2.09 -4.48
CA ALA A 63 -1.01 -1.49 -3.29
C ALA A 63 0.47 -1.27 -3.54
N TRP A 64 1.04 -0.25 -2.88
CA TRP A 64 2.48 0.00 -3.00
C TRP A 64 3.05 0.40 -1.65
N PHE A 65 4.38 0.24 -1.52
CA PHE A 65 5.11 0.60 -0.32
C PHE A 65 6.55 0.93 -0.69
N TYR A 66 7.23 1.66 0.20
CA TYR A 66 8.65 2.00 0.04
C TYR A 66 9.42 1.25 1.12
N PRO A 67 10.08 0.12 0.79
CA PRO A 67 10.83 -0.65 1.81
C PRO A 67 12.05 0.10 2.31
N GLU A 68 12.67 0.91 1.45
CA GLU A 68 13.84 1.72 1.81
C GLU A 68 13.68 3.13 1.21
N PRO A 69 12.78 3.96 1.79
CA PRO A 69 12.57 5.30 1.26
C PRO A 69 13.77 6.20 1.52
N LYS A 70 13.90 7.24 0.70
CA LYS A 70 14.88 8.29 0.94
C LYS A 70 14.53 9.03 2.23
N ASP A 71 15.52 9.73 2.81
CA ASP A 71 15.35 10.43 4.09
C ASP A 71 14.13 11.37 4.11
N ALA A 72 13.81 12.01 2.99
CA ALA A 72 12.66 12.90 2.90
C ALA A 72 11.32 12.20 3.13
N ALA A 73 11.27 10.88 2.99
CA ALA A 73 10.05 10.08 3.14
C ALA A 73 10.20 8.95 4.18
N LYS A 74 11.16 9.04 5.07
CA LYS A 74 11.45 7.96 6.04
C LYS A 74 10.27 7.63 6.96
N GLN A 75 9.34 8.56 7.18
CA GLN A 75 8.18 8.36 8.03
C GLN A 75 7.20 7.33 7.45
N ILE A 76 7.28 7.04 6.15
CA ILE A 76 6.40 6.05 5.51
C ILE A 76 7.12 4.73 5.20
N LYS A 77 8.29 4.49 5.81
CA LYS A 77 9.04 3.26 5.58
C LYS A 77 8.18 2.03 5.85
N GLY A 78 7.98 1.20 4.82
CA GLY A 78 7.20 -0.01 4.90
C GLY A 78 5.68 0.20 4.96
N TYR A 79 5.21 1.44 5.04
CA TYR A 79 3.77 1.74 5.04
C TYR A 79 3.18 1.50 3.66
N VAL A 80 1.91 1.08 3.62
CA VAL A 80 1.24 0.62 2.40
C VAL A 80 0.14 1.59 2.01
N ALA A 81 0.12 2.00 0.75
CA ALA A 81 -0.92 2.83 0.16
C ALA A 81 -1.66 2.04 -0.92
N PHE A 82 -2.84 2.51 -1.31
CA PHE A 82 -3.74 1.78 -2.21
C PHE A 82 -4.24 2.65 -3.35
N TRP A 83 -4.58 2.00 -4.47
CA TRP A 83 -5.22 2.63 -5.62
C TRP A 83 -6.01 1.58 -6.40
N LYS A 84 -6.36 1.85 -7.66
CA LYS A 84 -7.05 0.91 -8.58
C LYS A 84 -8.37 0.38 -8.03
N GLY A 85 -9.19 1.28 -7.52
CA GLY A 85 -10.52 0.93 -7.06
C GLY A 85 -10.61 0.48 -5.61
N VAL A 86 -9.48 0.41 -4.90
CA VAL A 86 -9.49 0.14 -3.46
C VAL A 86 -9.97 1.40 -2.75
N LYS A 87 -11.03 1.27 -1.96
CA LYS A 87 -11.57 2.40 -1.21
C LYS A 87 -10.84 2.59 0.09
N VAL A 88 -10.42 3.81 0.36
CA VAL A 88 -9.78 4.20 1.62
C VAL A 88 -10.72 5.16 2.34
N GLU A 89 -11.14 4.79 3.54
CA GLU A 89 -12.00 5.61 4.38
C GLU A 89 -11.17 6.20 5.52
N ARG A 90 -11.48 7.45 5.88
CA ARG A 90 -10.79 8.18 6.95
C ARG A 90 -11.61 8.21 8.23
#